data_1d70348400bd96e069bbc57036e030bf
#
_entry.id   1d70348400bd96e069bbc57036e030bf
#
_cell.length_a   1.000
_cell.length_b   1.000
_cell.length_c   1.000
_cell.angle_alpha   90.00
_cell.angle_beta   90.00
_cell.angle_gamma   90.00
#
_symmetry.space_group_name_H-M   'P 1'
#
loop_
_entity.id
_entity.type
_entity.pdbx_description
1 polymer ?
#
loop_
_entity_poly.entity_id
_entity_poly.type
_entity_poly.pdbx_seq_one_letter_code
_entity_poly.pdbx_strand_id
1 'polypeptide(L)'
;MTNLDTLMNSSLAAVAETDFQPFTDLDAGLQRKVLSVRNLTKAYHAQHKVLDGISFDLHAGEMVGVIGRSGAGKSTLLHVLNGTHSASGGEILSYPEVGMPHDVSKLKGRSLNAWRSQCGMIFQDFCLVPRLDVLTNVLLGRLSQTSTLKSLFKIFPEADRARAIALLEWMNMLPHALQRAENLSGGQMQRVAICRALMQNPGILLADEPVASLDPKNTQRIMDVLREISEQGISVMVNLHSVELVKTYCTRVIGVASGQLIFDDHPSRLTQDVLQQLYGDEVSQLH
;
A
#
# COMPACT_ATOMS: atom_id res chain seq x y z
N MET A 1 -34.41 6.25 10.41
CA MET A 1 -34.13 5.59 9.13
C MET A 1 -34.11 6.56 7.94
N THR A 2 -34.77 7.69 7.99
CA THR A 2 -34.99 8.61 6.84
C THR A 2 -33.80 9.51 6.46
N ASN A 3 -32.75 9.62 7.25
CA ASN A 3 -31.66 10.59 7.01
C ASN A 3 -30.44 10.01 6.27
N LEU A 4 -30.23 8.70 6.34
CA LEU A 4 -29.09 8.04 5.69
C LEU A 4 -29.35 7.72 4.21
N ASP A 5 -30.58 7.27 3.89
CA ASP A 5 -30.98 6.98 2.50
C ASP A 5 -31.01 8.28 1.67
N THR A 6 -31.43 9.39 2.28
CA THR A 6 -31.44 10.72 1.62
C THR A 6 -30.01 11.23 1.40
N LEU A 7 -29.10 11.00 2.35
CA LEU A 7 -27.67 11.36 2.22
C LEU A 7 -26.94 10.48 1.19
N MET A 8 -27.24 9.19 1.15
CA MET A 8 -26.68 8.29 0.12
C MET A 8 -27.17 8.68 -1.29
N ASN A 9 -28.47 8.97 -1.45
CA ASN A 9 -29.04 9.36 -2.75
C ASN A 9 -28.52 10.71 -3.24
N SER A 10 -28.31 11.70 -2.35
CA SER A 10 -27.71 12.99 -2.74
C SER A 10 -26.23 12.84 -3.13
N SER A 11 -25.48 11.99 -2.44
CA SER A 11 -24.07 11.71 -2.76
C SER A 11 -23.92 10.88 -4.03
N LEU A 12 -24.82 9.93 -4.30
CA LEU A 12 -24.86 9.17 -5.56
C LEU A 12 -25.21 10.05 -6.76
N ALA A 13 -26.12 11.02 -6.59
CA ALA A 13 -26.45 11.98 -7.64
C ALA A 13 -25.25 12.90 -7.96
N ALA A 14 -24.49 13.33 -6.95
CA ALA A 14 -23.28 14.13 -7.13
C ALA A 14 -22.13 13.35 -7.82
N VAL A 15 -22.06 12.03 -7.62
CA VAL A 15 -21.06 11.15 -8.28
C VAL A 15 -21.45 10.88 -9.74
N ALA A 16 -22.75 10.80 -10.06
CA ALA A 16 -23.23 10.56 -11.44
C ALA A 16 -23.01 11.77 -12.39
N GLU A 17 -22.80 12.97 -11.85
CA GLU A 17 -22.51 14.19 -12.63
C GLU A 17 -21.02 14.50 -12.79
N THR A 18 -20.14 13.78 -12.10
CA THR A 18 -18.68 13.92 -12.25
C THR A 18 -18.12 12.62 -12.85
N ASP A 19 -17.31 12.73 -13.91
CA ASP A 19 -16.38 11.68 -14.33
C ASP A 19 -15.41 11.42 -13.16
N PHE A 20 -15.88 10.66 -12.16
CA PHE A 20 -15.06 10.31 -11.01
C PHE A 20 -13.94 9.40 -11.48
N GLN A 21 -12.79 9.97 -11.68
CA GLN A 21 -11.54 9.23 -11.76
C GLN A 21 -11.09 8.98 -10.31
N PRO A 22 -11.00 7.71 -9.85
CA PRO A 22 -10.54 7.37 -8.50
C PRO A 22 -9.11 7.86 -8.24
N PHE A 23 -8.41 8.22 -9.31
CA PHE A 23 -7.05 8.72 -9.34
C PHE A 23 -7.02 10.09 -10.02
N THR A 24 -6.31 11.05 -9.47
CA THR A 24 -5.90 12.25 -10.20
C THR A 24 -4.94 11.82 -11.30
N ASP A 25 -5.08 12.33 -12.54
CA ASP A 25 -4.12 12.11 -13.62
C ASP A 25 -2.73 12.52 -13.13
N LEU A 26 -1.98 11.52 -12.68
CA LEU A 26 -0.56 11.68 -12.45
C LEU A 26 0.07 11.57 -13.82
N ASP A 27 0.63 12.69 -14.29
CA ASP A 27 1.32 12.77 -15.58
C ASP A 27 2.28 11.58 -15.69
N ALA A 28 2.02 10.68 -16.63
CA ALA A 28 2.81 9.47 -16.90
C ALA A 28 4.18 9.83 -17.49
N GLY A 29 4.83 10.84 -16.91
CA GLY A 29 6.18 11.26 -17.23
C GLY A 29 7.18 10.17 -16.86
N LEU A 30 7.62 9.46 -17.87
CA LEU A 30 8.66 8.45 -17.88
C LEU A 30 9.69 8.60 -16.77
N GLN A 31 9.72 7.62 -15.84
CA GLN A 31 10.81 7.38 -14.88
C GLN A 31 11.09 8.50 -13.86
N ARG A 32 10.09 9.29 -13.46
CA ARG A 32 10.28 10.21 -12.35
C ARG A 32 10.55 9.43 -11.06
N LYS A 33 11.72 9.68 -10.46
CA LYS A 33 12.04 9.10 -9.15
C LYS A 33 11.09 9.66 -8.09
N VAL A 34 10.48 8.79 -7.28
CA VAL A 34 9.59 9.17 -6.17
C VAL A 34 10.21 8.90 -4.82
N LEU A 35 11.09 7.90 -4.73
CA LEU A 35 11.80 7.54 -3.51
C LEU A 35 13.21 7.06 -3.82
N SER A 36 14.16 7.39 -2.94
CA SER A 36 15.53 6.88 -2.99
C SER A 36 15.93 6.39 -1.61
N VAL A 37 16.29 5.13 -1.52
CA VAL A 37 16.75 4.48 -0.30
C VAL A 37 18.26 4.30 -0.38
N ARG A 38 19.00 4.72 0.64
CA ARG A 38 20.46 4.66 0.67
C ARG A 38 20.97 4.06 1.98
N ASN A 39 21.69 2.96 1.89
CA ASN A 39 22.31 2.25 3.01
C ASN A 39 21.39 2.04 4.21
N LEU A 40 20.10 1.74 3.92
CA LEU A 40 19.08 1.61 4.94
C LEU A 40 19.38 0.45 5.87
N THR A 41 19.43 0.73 7.17
CA THR A 41 19.64 -0.28 8.21
C THR A 41 18.50 -0.25 9.23
N LYS A 42 18.12 -1.43 9.72
CA LYS A 42 17.18 -1.59 10.83
C LYS A 42 17.65 -2.70 11.77
N ALA A 43 17.82 -2.36 13.02
CA ALA A 43 18.02 -3.31 14.10
C ALA A 43 16.95 -3.10 15.17
N TYR A 44 16.39 -4.17 15.71
CA TYR A 44 15.49 -4.14 16.88
C TYR A 44 16.29 -4.35 18.17
N HIS A 45 17.41 -5.07 18.09
CA HIS A 45 18.36 -5.29 19.17
C HIS A 45 19.77 -4.98 18.67
N ALA A 46 20.67 -4.57 19.57
CA ALA A 46 22.00 -4.06 19.21
C ALA A 46 22.87 -5.02 18.37
N GLN A 47 22.61 -6.32 18.41
CA GLN A 47 23.42 -7.35 17.75
C GLN A 47 22.80 -7.94 16.48
N HIS A 48 21.52 -7.62 16.15
CA HIS A 48 20.85 -8.23 15.00
C HIS A 48 20.22 -7.16 14.10
N LYS A 49 20.80 -6.98 12.93
CA LYS A 49 20.26 -6.14 11.87
C LYS A 49 19.28 -6.96 11.04
N VAL A 50 18.04 -6.51 10.99
CA VAL A 50 17.00 -7.08 10.12
C VAL A 50 17.09 -6.51 8.71
N LEU A 51 17.56 -5.26 8.57
CA LEU A 51 17.95 -4.66 7.29
C LEU A 51 19.40 -4.19 7.43
N ASP A 52 20.23 -4.50 6.44
CA ASP A 52 21.67 -4.19 6.46
C ASP A 52 22.13 -3.63 5.12
N GLY A 53 22.09 -2.29 4.99
CA GLY A 53 22.63 -1.57 3.84
C GLY A 53 21.75 -1.62 2.59
N ILE A 54 20.43 -1.75 2.70
CA ILE A 54 19.50 -1.75 1.56
C ILE A 54 19.57 -0.42 0.82
N SER A 55 19.75 -0.48 -0.51
CA SER A 55 19.80 0.70 -1.38
C SER A 55 19.08 0.42 -2.70
N PHE A 56 18.10 1.25 -3.06
CA PHE A 56 17.40 1.21 -4.34
C PHE A 56 16.68 2.54 -4.59
N ASP A 57 16.21 2.74 -5.81
CA ASP A 57 15.33 3.84 -6.20
C ASP A 57 13.94 3.30 -6.56
N LEU A 58 12.88 4.07 -6.34
CA LEU A 58 11.52 3.78 -6.78
C LEU A 58 11.07 4.89 -7.71
N HIS A 59 10.42 4.52 -8.84
CA HIS A 59 9.94 5.46 -9.83
C HIS A 59 8.40 5.48 -9.89
N ALA A 60 7.84 6.57 -10.41
CA ALA A 60 6.40 6.74 -10.53
C ALA A 60 5.78 5.64 -11.40
N GLY A 61 4.67 5.07 -10.95
CA GLY A 61 3.95 4.03 -11.68
C GLY A 61 4.63 2.66 -11.73
N GLU A 62 5.77 2.44 -11.05
CA GLU A 62 6.35 1.10 -10.94
C GLU A 62 5.49 0.19 -10.06
N MET A 63 5.30 -1.06 -10.49
CA MET A 63 4.82 -2.14 -9.63
C MET A 63 5.98 -3.05 -9.26
N VAL A 64 6.52 -2.87 -8.03
CA VAL A 64 7.70 -3.56 -7.54
C VAL A 64 7.31 -4.71 -6.62
N GLY A 65 7.66 -5.94 -7.00
CA GLY A 65 7.54 -7.12 -6.14
C GLY A 65 8.72 -7.22 -5.17
N VAL A 66 8.45 -7.39 -3.87
CA VAL A 66 9.49 -7.66 -2.86
C VAL A 66 9.41 -9.14 -2.49
N ILE A 67 10.49 -9.88 -2.73
CA ILE A 67 10.55 -11.34 -2.53
C ILE A 67 11.72 -11.75 -1.64
N GLY A 68 11.66 -12.97 -1.11
CA GLY A 68 12.69 -13.60 -0.27
C GLY A 68 12.06 -14.47 0.82
N ARG A 69 12.87 -15.22 1.55
CA ARG A 69 12.42 -16.11 2.63
C ARG A 69 11.61 -15.39 3.70
N SER A 70 10.82 -16.17 4.45
CA SER A 70 10.22 -15.66 5.69
C SER A 70 11.34 -15.18 6.64
N GLY A 71 11.13 -14.01 7.28
CA GLY A 71 12.15 -13.41 8.14
C GLY A 71 13.31 -12.68 7.42
N ALA A 72 13.34 -12.62 6.07
CA ALA A 72 14.40 -11.92 5.33
C ALA A 72 14.40 -10.39 5.52
N GLY A 73 13.36 -9.80 6.12
CA GLY A 73 13.25 -8.36 6.37
C GLY A 73 12.26 -7.62 5.49
N LYS A 74 11.51 -8.31 4.60
CA LYS A 74 10.58 -7.71 3.63
C LYS A 74 9.52 -6.80 4.27
N SER A 75 8.75 -7.31 5.24
CA SER A 75 7.74 -6.51 5.96
C SER A 75 8.38 -5.36 6.74
N THR A 76 9.55 -5.61 7.35
CA THR A 76 10.31 -4.55 8.03
C THR A 76 10.71 -3.44 7.06
N LEU A 77 11.12 -3.78 5.82
CA LEU A 77 11.43 -2.79 4.79
C LEU A 77 10.21 -1.90 4.51
N LEU A 78 9.05 -2.48 4.19
CA LEU A 78 7.84 -1.72 3.92
C LEU A 78 7.44 -0.83 5.12
N HIS A 79 7.51 -1.36 6.35
CA HIS A 79 7.18 -0.62 7.57
C HIS A 79 8.15 0.54 7.85
N VAL A 80 9.43 0.39 7.49
CA VAL A 80 10.41 1.48 7.63
C VAL A 80 10.18 2.54 6.55
N LEU A 81 9.85 2.16 5.32
CA LEU A 81 9.53 3.09 4.23
C LEU A 81 8.29 3.94 4.55
N ASN A 82 7.23 3.34 5.10
CA ASN A 82 6.03 4.05 5.55
C ASN A 82 6.29 4.90 6.82
N GLY A 83 7.39 4.66 7.53
CA GLY A 83 7.70 5.32 8.80
C GLY A 83 6.93 4.75 10.00
N THR A 84 6.28 3.57 9.87
CA THR A 84 5.70 2.83 11.00
C THR A 84 6.80 2.36 11.95
N HIS A 85 7.95 1.97 11.40
CA HIS A 85 9.17 1.72 12.13
C HIS A 85 10.24 2.76 11.77
N SER A 86 10.99 3.25 12.77
CA SER A 86 12.13 4.13 12.52
C SER A 86 13.30 3.34 11.94
N ALA A 87 14.02 3.89 10.99
CA ALA A 87 15.33 3.40 10.56
C ALA A 87 16.34 3.46 11.72
N SER A 88 17.32 2.55 11.74
CA SER A 88 18.48 2.62 12.63
C SER A 88 19.65 3.38 11.99
N GLY A 89 19.70 3.46 10.67
CA GLY A 89 20.69 4.21 9.90
C GLY A 89 20.32 4.24 8.42
N GLY A 90 21.07 4.99 7.64
CA GLY A 90 20.79 5.25 6.23
C GLY A 90 19.84 6.42 6.04
N GLU A 91 19.39 6.59 4.79
CA GLU A 91 18.52 7.71 4.37
C GLU A 91 17.40 7.20 3.48
N ILE A 92 16.23 7.84 3.59
CA ILE A 92 15.08 7.63 2.72
C ILE A 92 14.69 9.00 2.17
N LEU A 93 15.06 9.28 0.92
CA LEU A 93 14.79 10.56 0.26
C LEU A 93 13.50 10.47 -0.54
N SER A 94 12.51 11.27 -0.18
CA SER A 94 11.28 11.46 -0.97
C SER A 94 11.49 12.57 -2.00
N TYR A 95 10.99 12.34 -3.22
CA TYR A 95 11.02 13.28 -4.34
C TYR A 95 9.57 13.69 -4.69
N PRO A 96 9.02 14.72 -4.02
CA PRO A 96 7.66 15.17 -4.32
C PRO A 96 7.59 15.78 -5.72
N GLU A 97 6.38 15.87 -6.28
CA GLU A 97 6.16 16.53 -7.60
C GLU A 97 6.50 18.01 -7.56
N VAL A 98 6.19 18.63 -6.45
CA VAL A 98 6.50 20.05 -6.20
C VAL A 98 7.29 20.16 -4.91
N GLY A 99 8.46 20.78 -4.97
CA GLY A 99 9.31 20.98 -3.82
C GLY A 99 10.69 20.32 -3.94
N MET A 100 11.47 20.38 -2.89
CA MET A 100 12.81 19.78 -2.85
C MET A 100 12.78 18.40 -2.21
N PRO A 101 13.67 17.48 -2.65
CA PRO A 101 13.84 16.19 -1.98
C PRO A 101 14.13 16.38 -0.49
N HIS A 102 13.54 15.52 0.34
CA HIS A 102 13.74 15.57 1.78
C HIS A 102 13.84 14.17 2.38
N ASP A 103 14.62 14.03 3.45
CA ASP A 103 14.84 12.76 4.14
C ASP A 103 13.66 12.46 5.07
N VAL A 104 12.87 11.44 4.71
CA VAL A 104 11.71 11.01 5.48
C VAL A 104 12.07 10.10 6.66
N SER A 105 13.28 9.54 6.69
CA SER A 105 13.74 8.67 7.77
C SER A 105 13.87 9.38 9.12
N LYS A 106 14.02 10.71 9.09
CA LYS A 106 14.20 11.59 10.26
C LYS A 106 12.94 12.31 10.70
N LEU A 107 11.82 12.14 9.97
CA LEU A 107 10.56 12.81 10.27
C LEU A 107 9.96 12.36 11.60
N LYS A 108 9.31 13.30 12.31
CA LYS A 108 8.60 13.07 13.58
C LYS A 108 7.30 13.86 13.64
N GLY A 109 6.39 13.46 14.51
CA GLY A 109 5.16 14.19 14.78
C GLY A 109 4.33 14.46 13.52
N ARG A 110 3.96 15.73 13.30
CA ARG A 110 3.09 16.13 12.18
C ARG A 110 3.69 15.84 10.81
N SER A 111 4.99 16.05 10.63
CA SER A 111 5.68 15.78 9.35
C SER A 111 5.70 14.28 9.02
N LEU A 112 5.88 13.41 10.02
CA LEU A 112 5.78 11.97 9.83
C LEU A 112 4.35 11.54 9.48
N ASN A 113 3.33 12.14 10.09
CA ASN A 113 1.94 11.86 9.74
C ASN A 113 1.60 12.33 8.30
N ALA A 114 2.14 13.47 7.87
CA ALA A 114 2.02 13.93 6.49
C ALA A 114 2.67 12.95 5.51
N TRP A 115 3.86 12.44 5.82
CA TRP A 115 4.53 11.39 5.04
C TRP A 115 3.68 10.12 4.94
N ARG A 116 3.15 9.64 6.06
CA ARG A 116 2.28 8.44 6.08
C ARG A 116 1.01 8.61 5.24
N SER A 117 0.53 9.84 5.07
CA SER A 117 -0.60 10.11 4.18
C SER A 117 -0.21 10.07 2.70
N GLN A 118 1.05 10.33 2.36
CA GLN A 118 1.57 10.24 0.99
C GLN A 118 2.05 8.82 0.65
N CYS A 119 2.35 8.01 1.67
CA CYS A 119 2.84 6.65 1.55
C CYS A 119 1.82 5.70 2.21
N GLY A 120 0.77 5.34 1.45
CA GLY A 120 -0.31 4.46 1.90
C GLY A 120 0.21 3.06 2.23
N MET A 121 -0.42 2.39 3.21
CA MET A 121 -0.02 1.05 3.63
C MET A 121 -1.23 0.12 3.72
N ILE A 122 -1.12 -1.03 3.07
CA ILE A 122 -2.02 -2.17 3.20
C ILE A 122 -1.30 -3.20 4.07
N PHE A 123 -1.87 -3.50 5.23
CA PHE A 123 -1.30 -4.42 6.21
C PHE A 123 -1.81 -5.83 5.98
N GLN A 124 -1.02 -6.84 6.33
CA GLN A 124 -1.36 -8.25 6.25
C GLN A 124 -2.66 -8.59 7.01
N ASP A 125 -2.87 -8.02 8.20
CA ASP A 125 -4.05 -8.25 9.04
C ASP A 125 -5.24 -7.31 8.73
N PHE A 126 -5.26 -6.70 7.53
CA PHE A 126 -6.25 -5.71 7.07
C PHE A 126 -6.36 -4.47 7.98
N CYS A 127 -6.17 -4.58 9.28
CA CYS A 127 -6.26 -3.54 10.31
C CYS A 127 -7.58 -2.76 10.27
N LEU A 128 -8.69 -3.39 9.90
CA LEU A 128 -10.01 -2.78 9.94
C LEU A 128 -10.52 -2.72 11.38
N VAL A 129 -11.35 -1.73 11.70
CA VAL A 129 -12.04 -1.64 12.99
C VAL A 129 -13.31 -2.52 12.93
N PRO A 130 -13.35 -3.67 13.63
CA PRO A 130 -14.37 -4.70 13.37
C PRO A 130 -15.81 -4.20 13.58
N ARG A 131 -16.03 -3.37 14.62
CA ARG A 131 -17.35 -2.87 15.03
C ARG A 131 -17.85 -1.67 14.22
N LEU A 132 -17.01 -1.09 13.36
CA LEU A 132 -17.41 -0.02 12.46
C LEU A 132 -17.92 -0.61 11.14
N ASP A 133 -18.81 0.12 10.49
CA ASP A 133 -19.25 -0.18 9.14
C ASP A 133 -18.12 0.04 8.11
N VAL A 134 -18.30 -0.53 6.92
CA VAL A 134 -17.34 -0.48 5.83
C VAL A 134 -17.04 0.95 5.39
N LEU A 135 -18.08 1.78 5.19
CA LEU A 135 -17.91 3.18 4.78
C LEU A 135 -17.11 3.97 5.80
N THR A 136 -17.41 3.80 7.09
CA THR A 136 -16.65 4.43 8.16
C THR A 136 -15.19 3.96 8.16
N ASN A 137 -14.93 2.65 7.99
CA ASN A 137 -13.55 2.12 7.88
C ASN A 137 -12.77 2.77 6.73
N VAL A 138 -13.38 2.99 5.57
CA VAL A 138 -12.73 3.68 4.45
C VAL A 138 -12.46 5.14 4.81
N LEU A 139 -13.42 5.84 5.39
CA LEU A 139 -13.29 7.24 5.81
C LEU A 139 -12.19 7.46 6.85
N LEU A 140 -11.84 6.44 7.66
CA LEU A 140 -10.70 6.51 8.58
C LEU A 140 -9.36 6.80 7.85
N GLY A 141 -9.25 6.51 6.56
CA GLY A 141 -8.10 6.91 5.75
C GLY A 141 -7.83 8.43 5.74
N ARG A 142 -8.86 9.27 6.00
CA ARG A 142 -8.74 10.74 6.06
C ARG A 142 -8.48 11.31 7.44
N LEU A 143 -8.30 10.47 8.46
CA LEU A 143 -8.12 10.93 9.85
C LEU A 143 -6.97 11.93 10.02
N SER A 144 -5.86 11.76 9.31
CA SER A 144 -4.71 12.66 9.38
C SER A 144 -5.03 14.09 8.91
N GLN A 145 -6.07 14.27 8.11
CA GLN A 145 -6.51 15.54 7.52
C GLN A 145 -7.80 16.08 8.17
N THR A 146 -8.41 15.30 9.08
CA THR A 146 -9.63 15.68 9.78
C THR A 146 -9.30 16.15 11.19
N SER A 147 -9.95 17.22 11.68
CA SER A 147 -9.74 17.68 13.06
C SER A 147 -10.23 16.62 14.06
N THR A 148 -9.52 16.49 15.17
CA THR A 148 -9.78 15.46 16.21
C THR A 148 -11.24 15.47 16.70
N LEU A 149 -11.85 16.65 16.89
CA LEU A 149 -13.25 16.77 17.30
C LEU A 149 -14.22 16.23 16.25
N LYS A 150 -14.05 16.61 14.99
CA LYS A 150 -14.88 16.11 13.88
C LYS A 150 -14.75 14.61 13.71
N SER A 151 -13.54 14.09 13.83
CA SER A 151 -13.23 12.68 13.77
C SER A 151 -13.93 11.88 14.88
N LEU A 152 -13.93 12.39 16.12
CA LEU A 152 -14.59 11.74 17.26
C LEU A 152 -16.11 11.59 17.04
N PHE A 153 -16.74 12.59 16.42
CA PHE A 153 -18.18 12.56 16.09
C PHE A 153 -18.47 11.95 14.73
N LYS A 154 -17.48 11.33 14.04
CA LYS A 154 -17.59 10.74 12.69
C LYS A 154 -18.15 11.74 11.66
N ILE A 155 -17.85 13.03 11.83
CA ILE A 155 -18.26 14.09 10.90
C ILE A 155 -17.18 14.25 9.84
N PHE A 156 -17.39 13.66 8.67
CA PHE A 156 -16.52 13.79 7.52
C PHE A 156 -17.12 14.75 6.49
N PRO A 157 -16.28 15.54 5.78
CA PRO A 157 -16.72 16.35 4.65
C PRO A 157 -17.50 15.55 3.60
N GLU A 158 -18.44 16.19 2.91
CA GLU A 158 -19.22 15.55 1.86
C GLU A 158 -18.33 15.02 0.73
N ALA A 159 -17.32 15.78 0.32
CA ALA A 159 -16.33 15.36 -0.66
C ALA A 159 -15.60 14.05 -0.26
N ASP A 160 -15.24 13.89 1.02
CA ASP A 160 -14.61 12.66 1.50
C ASP A 160 -15.59 11.48 1.47
N ARG A 161 -16.87 11.71 1.76
CA ARG A 161 -17.91 10.68 1.67
C ARG A 161 -18.14 10.26 0.22
N ALA A 162 -18.26 11.20 -0.70
CA ALA A 162 -18.41 10.95 -2.13
C ALA A 162 -17.23 10.11 -2.64
N ARG A 163 -15.99 10.49 -2.30
CA ARG A 163 -14.81 9.72 -2.65
C ARG A 163 -14.81 8.30 -2.07
N ALA A 164 -15.20 8.14 -0.81
CA ALA A 164 -15.28 6.81 -0.18
C ALA A 164 -16.31 5.91 -0.87
N ILE A 165 -17.48 6.46 -1.23
CA ILE A 165 -18.54 5.76 -1.96
C ILE A 165 -18.04 5.33 -3.34
N ALA A 166 -17.38 6.22 -4.09
CA ALA A 166 -16.84 5.91 -5.40
C ALA A 166 -15.73 4.83 -5.35
N LEU A 167 -14.83 4.87 -4.35
CA LEU A 167 -13.84 3.80 -4.13
C LEU A 167 -14.51 2.47 -3.80
N LEU A 168 -15.57 2.47 -2.99
CA LEU A 168 -16.33 1.25 -2.67
C LEU A 168 -17.07 0.71 -3.89
N GLU A 169 -17.60 1.58 -4.74
CA GLU A 169 -18.26 1.20 -6.00
C GLU A 169 -17.25 0.56 -6.94
N TRP A 170 -16.11 1.21 -7.19
CA TRP A 170 -15.01 0.68 -8.02
C TRP A 170 -14.56 -0.70 -7.55
N MET A 171 -14.46 -0.93 -6.23
CA MET A 171 -14.09 -2.22 -5.64
C MET A 171 -15.27 -3.22 -5.54
N ASN A 172 -16.48 -2.87 -6.03
CA ASN A 172 -17.71 -3.65 -5.88
C ASN A 172 -18.03 -3.97 -4.41
N MET A 173 -17.80 -3.00 -3.52
CA MET A 173 -18.07 -3.10 -2.08
C MET A 173 -19.22 -2.18 -1.62
N LEU A 174 -19.80 -1.38 -2.52
CA LEU A 174 -20.88 -0.45 -2.17
C LEU A 174 -22.11 -1.16 -1.53
N PRO A 175 -22.56 -2.36 -1.98
CA PRO A 175 -23.66 -3.08 -1.33
C PRO A 175 -23.38 -3.46 0.14
N HIS A 176 -22.10 -3.46 0.54
CA HIS A 176 -21.65 -3.78 1.90
C HIS A 176 -21.33 -2.54 2.74
N ALA A 177 -21.52 -1.31 2.21
CA ALA A 177 -21.06 -0.06 2.82
C ALA A 177 -21.52 0.12 4.27
N LEU A 178 -22.71 -0.33 4.62
CA LEU A 178 -23.30 -0.21 5.97
C LEU A 178 -23.12 -1.47 6.82
N GLN A 179 -22.49 -2.53 6.29
CA GLN A 179 -22.17 -3.73 7.07
C GLN A 179 -20.96 -3.46 7.99
N ARG A 180 -20.96 -4.11 9.17
CA ARG A 180 -19.78 -4.10 10.03
C ARG A 180 -18.64 -4.89 9.40
N ALA A 181 -17.41 -4.41 9.58
CA ALA A 181 -16.24 -5.06 9.01
C ALA A 181 -16.04 -6.50 9.51
N GLU A 182 -16.44 -6.81 10.75
CA GLU A 182 -16.40 -8.16 11.33
C GLU A 182 -17.24 -9.22 10.59
N ASN A 183 -18.20 -8.80 9.76
CA ASN A 183 -19.09 -9.68 8.99
C ASN A 183 -18.62 -9.90 7.55
N LEU A 184 -17.45 -9.39 7.18
CA LEU A 184 -16.89 -9.50 5.84
C LEU A 184 -16.04 -10.76 5.69
N SER A 185 -16.01 -11.32 4.48
CA SER A 185 -15.01 -12.32 4.12
C SER A 185 -13.60 -11.72 4.02
N GLY A 186 -12.54 -12.53 4.06
CA GLY A 186 -11.16 -12.07 3.94
C GLY A 186 -10.91 -11.23 2.67
N GLY A 187 -11.41 -11.67 1.51
CA GLY A 187 -11.29 -10.91 0.27
C GLY A 187 -12.10 -9.60 0.26
N GLN A 188 -13.22 -9.55 1.00
CA GLN A 188 -13.97 -8.30 1.20
C GLN A 188 -13.22 -7.35 2.12
N MET A 189 -12.66 -7.84 3.23
CA MET A 189 -11.84 -7.04 4.16
C MET A 189 -10.62 -6.45 3.44
N GLN A 190 -9.97 -7.24 2.58
CA GLN A 190 -8.83 -6.77 1.78
C GLN A 190 -9.21 -5.61 0.86
N ARG A 191 -10.34 -5.73 0.14
CA ARG A 191 -10.83 -4.65 -0.73
C ARG A 191 -11.13 -3.36 0.05
N VAL A 192 -11.72 -3.47 1.23
CA VAL A 192 -11.98 -2.32 2.11
C VAL A 192 -10.65 -1.71 2.62
N ALA A 193 -9.65 -2.52 2.94
CA ALA A 193 -8.33 -2.05 3.35
C ALA A 193 -7.63 -1.27 2.21
N ILE A 194 -7.76 -1.71 0.96
CA ILE A 194 -7.27 -1.00 -0.23
C ILE A 194 -8.01 0.34 -0.37
N CYS A 195 -9.35 0.36 -0.32
CA CYS A 195 -10.13 1.61 -0.36
C CYS A 195 -9.67 2.60 0.72
N ARG A 196 -9.45 2.13 1.95
CA ARG A 196 -8.97 2.96 3.05
C ARG A 196 -7.58 3.55 2.78
N ALA A 197 -6.67 2.77 2.20
CA ALA A 197 -5.34 3.26 1.84
C ALA A 197 -5.43 4.33 0.72
N LEU A 198 -6.26 4.11 -0.30
CA LEU A 198 -6.49 5.03 -1.41
C LEU A 198 -7.22 6.32 -0.99
N MET A 199 -8.00 6.28 0.10
CA MET A 199 -8.61 7.50 0.65
C MET A 199 -7.58 8.58 1.01
N GLN A 200 -6.34 8.19 1.31
CA GLN A 200 -5.25 9.12 1.61
C GLN A 200 -4.77 9.89 0.38
N ASN A 201 -5.12 9.46 -0.83
CA ASN A 201 -4.56 9.93 -2.10
C ASN A 201 -3.03 9.81 -2.15
N PRO A 202 -2.49 8.59 -1.94
CA PRO A 202 -1.05 8.37 -1.81
C PRO A 202 -0.36 8.43 -3.18
N GLY A 203 0.89 8.91 -3.21
CA GLY A 203 1.78 8.75 -4.38
C GLY A 203 2.51 7.40 -4.39
N ILE A 204 2.62 6.75 -3.22
CA ILE A 204 3.24 5.44 -3.04
C ILE A 204 2.28 4.55 -2.25
N LEU A 205 2.06 3.33 -2.71
CA LEU A 205 1.25 2.32 -2.02
C LEU A 205 2.13 1.11 -1.68
N LEU A 206 2.24 0.82 -0.40
CA LEU A 206 2.95 -0.35 0.11
C LEU A 206 1.94 -1.42 0.52
N ALA A 207 2.14 -2.66 0.11
CA ALA A 207 1.25 -3.77 0.41
C ALA A 207 2.04 -4.95 1.00
N ASP A 208 1.81 -5.22 2.28
CA ASP A 208 2.47 -6.31 2.99
C ASP A 208 1.61 -7.57 2.92
N GLU A 209 2.01 -8.53 2.10
CA GLU A 209 1.33 -9.81 1.86
C GLU A 209 -0.19 -9.68 1.59
N PRO A 210 -0.60 -8.83 0.64
CA PRO A 210 -2.02 -8.48 0.47
C PRO A 210 -2.91 -9.64 0.01
N VAL A 211 -2.33 -10.80 -0.33
CA VAL A 211 -3.04 -11.97 -0.87
C VAL A 211 -2.78 -13.26 -0.10
N ALA A 212 -2.05 -13.22 1.01
CA ALA A 212 -1.56 -14.43 1.72
C ALA A 212 -2.67 -15.37 2.21
N SER A 213 -3.88 -14.86 2.49
CA SER A 213 -4.99 -15.65 3.03
C SER A 213 -6.19 -15.72 2.09
N LEU A 214 -5.98 -15.49 0.80
CA LEU A 214 -7.05 -15.42 -0.20
C LEU A 214 -7.04 -16.65 -1.11
N ASP A 215 -8.22 -17.04 -1.57
CA ASP A 215 -8.37 -18.03 -2.64
C ASP A 215 -7.82 -17.49 -3.98
N PRO A 216 -7.53 -18.35 -4.97
CA PRO A 216 -6.91 -17.94 -6.23
C PRO A 216 -7.68 -16.84 -6.99
N LYS A 217 -9.00 -16.89 -6.97
CA LYS A 217 -9.86 -15.92 -7.67
C LYS A 217 -9.78 -14.52 -7.02
N ASN A 218 -9.81 -14.47 -5.68
CA ASN A 218 -9.66 -13.20 -4.96
C ASN A 218 -8.21 -12.70 -5.06
N THR A 219 -7.22 -13.58 -5.02
CA THR A 219 -5.81 -13.25 -5.26
C THR A 219 -5.63 -12.53 -6.60
N GLN A 220 -6.10 -13.12 -7.69
CA GLN A 220 -6.01 -12.52 -9.02
C GLN A 220 -6.68 -11.14 -9.04
N ARG A 221 -7.89 -11.02 -8.49
CA ARG A 221 -8.62 -9.75 -8.44
C ARG A 221 -7.88 -8.66 -7.70
N ILE A 222 -7.24 -8.99 -6.55
CA ILE A 222 -6.45 -8.01 -5.79
C ILE A 222 -5.20 -7.59 -6.56
N MET A 223 -4.53 -8.54 -7.21
CA MET A 223 -3.35 -8.24 -8.03
C MET A 223 -3.70 -7.39 -9.26
N ASP A 224 -4.83 -7.66 -9.93
CA ASP A 224 -5.34 -6.82 -11.02
C ASP A 224 -5.60 -5.39 -10.57
N VAL A 225 -6.22 -5.21 -9.39
CA VAL A 225 -6.44 -3.89 -8.77
C VAL A 225 -5.12 -3.18 -8.47
N LEU A 226 -4.12 -3.86 -7.90
CA LEU A 226 -2.83 -3.24 -7.59
C LEU A 226 -2.09 -2.82 -8.88
N ARG A 227 -2.21 -3.61 -9.95
CA ARG A 227 -1.68 -3.25 -11.26
C ARG A 227 -2.39 -2.03 -11.84
N GLU A 228 -3.74 -1.99 -11.82
CA GLU A 228 -4.51 -0.83 -12.25
C GLU A 228 -4.11 0.45 -11.49
N ILE A 229 -3.91 0.36 -10.17
CA ILE A 229 -3.40 1.46 -9.35
C ILE A 229 -2.02 1.94 -9.85
N SER A 230 -1.12 1.01 -10.20
CA SER A 230 0.22 1.39 -10.69
C SER A 230 0.16 2.04 -12.08
N GLU A 231 -0.71 1.55 -12.96
CA GLU A 231 -0.96 2.12 -14.30
C GLU A 231 -1.53 3.55 -14.23
N GLN A 232 -2.19 3.91 -13.12
CA GLN A 232 -2.65 5.27 -12.84
C GLN A 232 -1.55 6.18 -12.23
N GLY A 233 -0.29 5.73 -12.24
CA GLY A 233 0.88 6.51 -11.81
C GLY A 233 1.23 6.41 -10.33
N ILE A 234 0.47 5.70 -9.51
CA ILE A 234 0.82 5.43 -8.11
C ILE A 234 1.87 4.31 -8.07
N SER A 235 3.02 4.56 -7.45
CA SER A 235 4.05 3.53 -7.31
C SER A 235 3.61 2.49 -6.28
N VAL A 236 3.62 1.21 -6.66
CA VAL A 236 3.21 0.10 -5.80
C VAL A 236 4.42 -0.75 -5.42
N MET A 237 4.66 -0.96 -4.13
CA MET A 237 5.57 -2.00 -3.65
C MET A 237 4.79 -3.07 -2.92
N VAL A 238 4.86 -4.30 -3.40
CA VAL A 238 4.09 -5.42 -2.87
C VAL A 238 5.00 -6.55 -2.40
N ASN A 239 4.88 -6.95 -1.14
CA ASN A 239 5.52 -8.12 -0.59
C ASN A 239 4.72 -9.38 -0.98
N LEU A 240 5.36 -10.31 -1.68
CA LEU A 240 4.74 -11.53 -2.19
C LEU A 240 5.61 -12.75 -1.89
N HIS A 241 4.95 -13.89 -1.65
CA HIS A 241 5.61 -15.19 -1.53
C HIS A 241 5.66 -15.95 -2.88
N SER A 242 4.68 -15.71 -3.76
CA SER A 242 4.59 -16.38 -5.06
C SER A 242 5.45 -15.70 -6.11
N VAL A 243 6.45 -16.42 -6.61
CA VAL A 243 7.30 -15.99 -7.74
C VAL A 243 6.47 -15.86 -9.02
N GLU A 244 5.44 -16.69 -9.18
CA GLU A 244 4.54 -16.66 -10.34
C GLU A 244 3.76 -15.33 -10.39
N LEU A 245 3.17 -14.93 -9.26
CA LEU A 245 2.48 -13.62 -9.18
C LEU A 245 3.42 -12.46 -9.49
N VAL A 246 4.65 -12.51 -8.97
CA VAL A 246 5.66 -11.49 -9.26
C VAL A 246 5.97 -11.42 -10.75
N LYS A 247 6.18 -12.56 -11.40
CA LYS A 247 6.46 -12.62 -12.85
C LYS A 247 5.29 -12.14 -13.70
N THR A 248 4.06 -12.34 -13.22
CA THR A 248 2.83 -11.98 -13.96
C THR A 248 2.47 -10.50 -13.82
N TYR A 249 2.70 -9.91 -12.65
CA TYR A 249 2.14 -8.61 -12.31
C TYR A 249 3.17 -7.50 -12.14
N CYS A 250 4.38 -7.83 -11.67
CA CYS A 250 5.36 -6.80 -11.32
C CYS A 250 6.21 -6.38 -12.52
N THR A 251 6.52 -5.09 -12.59
CA THR A 251 7.42 -4.51 -13.60
C THR A 251 8.89 -4.64 -13.18
N ARG A 252 9.15 -4.79 -11.87
CA ARG A 252 10.48 -4.93 -11.27
C ARG A 252 10.41 -5.76 -10.01
N VAL A 253 11.50 -6.39 -9.64
CA VAL A 253 11.60 -7.24 -8.46
C VAL A 253 12.79 -6.84 -7.61
N ILE A 254 12.55 -6.71 -6.33
CA ILE A 254 13.57 -6.56 -5.29
C ILE A 254 13.60 -7.86 -4.49
N GLY A 255 14.74 -8.55 -4.54
CA GLY A 255 15.01 -9.78 -3.79
C GLY A 255 15.81 -9.48 -2.54
N VAL A 256 15.28 -9.84 -1.37
CA VAL A 256 15.90 -9.62 -0.06
C VAL A 256 16.26 -10.96 0.58
N ALA A 257 17.53 -11.11 0.97
CA ALA A 257 17.99 -12.25 1.75
C ALA A 257 18.88 -11.76 2.90
N SER A 258 18.63 -12.28 4.12
CA SER A 258 19.38 -11.92 5.34
C SER A 258 19.52 -10.41 5.57
N GLY A 259 18.47 -9.66 5.26
CA GLY A 259 18.45 -8.20 5.41
C GLY A 259 19.20 -7.41 4.33
N GLN A 260 19.74 -8.07 3.31
CA GLN A 260 20.46 -7.44 2.21
C GLN A 260 19.69 -7.55 0.90
N LEU A 261 19.88 -6.58 0.00
CA LEU A 261 19.36 -6.60 -1.35
C LEU A 261 20.28 -7.46 -2.22
N ILE A 262 19.76 -8.61 -2.69
CA ILE A 262 20.49 -9.57 -3.51
C ILE A 262 20.13 -9.46 -4.98
N PHE A 263 18.91 -9.03 -5.27
CA PHE A 263 18.40 -8.90 -6.64
C PHE A 263 17.60 -7.62 -6.80
N ASP A 264 17.77 -6.91 -7.90
CA ASP A 264 17.02 -5.70 -8.25
C ASP A 264 16.99 -5.55 -9.78
N ASP A 265 15.98 -6.17 -10.42
CA ASP A 265 15.88 -6.20 -11.88
C ASP A 265 14.46 -6.60 -12.34
N HIS A 266 14.28 -6.67 -13.67
CA HIS A 266 13.04 -7.14 -14.30
C HIS A 266 12.73 -8.61 -13.93
N PRO A 267 11.46 -9.00 -13.73
CA PRO A 267 11.05 -10.35 -13.33
C PRO A 267 11.57 -11.48 -14.26
N SER A 268 11.78 -11.20 -15.54
CA SER A 268 12.31 -12.20 -16.49
C SER A 268 13.75 -12.63 -16.19
N ARG A 269 14.48 -11.87 -15.39
CA ARG A 269 15.85 -12.18 -14.96
C ARG A 269 15.91 -12.99 -13.66
N LEU A 270 14.79 -13.40 -13.10
CA LEU A 270 14.73 -14.32 -11.97
C LEU A 270 15.10 -15.76 -12.43
N THR A 271 16.39 -16.04 -12.45
CA THR A 271 16.93 -17.37 -12.75
C THR A 271 16.81 -18.30 -11.54
N GLN A 272 16.99 -19.62 -11.75
CA GLN A 272 17.04 -20.60 -10.66
C GLN A 272 18.17 -20.30 -9.67
N ASP A 273 19.32 -19.80 -10.14
CA ASP A 273 20.46 -19.43 -9.27
C ASP A 273 20.10 -18.25 -8.35
N VAL A 274 19.40 -17.24 -8.90
CA VAL A 274 18.90 -16.10 -8.09
C VAL A 274 17.87 -16.58 -7.05
N LEU A 275 16.94 -17.44 -7.46
CA LEU A 275 15.95 -18.03 -6.54
C LEU A 275 16.64 -18.86 -5.45
N GLN A 276 17.68 -19.62 -5.79
CA GLN A 276 18.46 -20.37 -4.82
C GLN A 276 19.19 -19.47 -3.81
N GLN A 277 19.69 -18.32 -4.25
CA GLN A 277 20.30 -17.32 -3.34
C GLN A 277 19.27 -16.68 -2.41
N LEU A 278 18.04 -16.44 -2.89
CA LEU A 278 16.98 -15.79 -2.13
C LEU A 278 16.29 -16.74 -1.13
N TYR A 279 16.07 -17.99 -1.53
CA TYR A 279 15.24 -18.96 -0.80
C TYR A 279 16.03 -20.15 -0.24
N GLY A 280 17.28 -20.39 -0.71
CA GLY A 280 18.05 -21.55 -0.30
C GLY A 280 17.30 -22.85 -0.60
N ASP A 281 17.25 -23.78 0.37
CA ASP A 281 16.60 -25.08 0.23
C ASP A 281 15.07 -25.00 0.07
N GLU A 282 14.44 -23.84 0.35
CA GLU A 282 13.00 -23.61 0.20
C GLU A 282 12.57 -23.40 -1.27
N VAL A 283 13.51 -23.31 -2.23
CA VAL A 283 13.21 -23.15 -3.67
C VAL A 283 12.24 -24.22 -4.18
N SER A 284 12.34 -25.44 -3.68
CA SER A 284 11.44 -26.55 -4.06
C SER A 284 9.97 -26.36 -3.66
N GLN A 285 9.68 -25.41 -2.78
CA GLN A 285 8.33 -25.09 -2.27
C GLN A 285 7.67 -23.91 -2.98
N LEU A 286 8.35 -23.29 -3.97
CA LEU A 286 7.87 -22.09 -4.68
C LEU A 286 6.93 -22.40 -5.87
N HIS A 287 6.38 -23.61 -5.94
CA HIS A 287 5.48 -24.06 -7.02
C HIS A 287 4.03 -23.93 -6.63
#